data_a09193a2d6e6c9ce890d496cd4068b99
#
_entry.id   a09193a2d6e6c9ce890d496cd4068b99
#
_cell.length_a   1.000
_cell.length_b   1.000
_cell.length_c   1.000
_cell.angle_alpha   90.00
_cell.angle_beta   90.00
_cell.angle_gamma   90.00
#
_symmetry.space_group_name_H-M   'P 1'
#
loop_
_entity.id
_entity.type
_entity.pdbx_description
1 polymer ?
#
loop_
_entity_poly.entity_id
_entity_poly.type
_entity_poly.pdbx_seq_one_letter_code
_entity_poly.pdbx_strand_id
1 'polypeptide(L)'
;MKHKTEDYKISAVKYYLKENKSLDEVCDIFSCKKQSLSRWVNTYKKDKSIKRYSRKPVSYKITNEQVKYALTLLKQNEQITMFELAKLVKQKYKNFDITHQHLGQVIRDKNRTRKRTRHEHFPQTRYRKSINKKTELSKFYKEIKKYPIDKIISLDESSIQPAMIPEYSRCPLGRRCIVKTDDSYFYRKFTLLCAVNNSKCVGWKLYEKGGMTKERLVEFLKENVFGKYKDNLIVLDNAGSHRNEYVKQEILESGNKYLFSVPYTPKTNVIEMVFNQIKHYLKLNKKVLKYPELKREVEKAISKIKPINYKNYFQYAYQKDTYPKYDRNKSTLRRKSKNYK
;
A
#
# COMPACT_ATOMS: atom_id res chain seq x y z
N MET A 1 23.18 23.44 30.79
CA MET A 1 24.42 23.39 29.98
C MET A 1 24.09 22.84 28.58
N LYS A 2 24.53 23.54 27.53
CA LYS A 2 24.43 23.00 26.16
C LYS A 2 25.33 21.79 26.03
N HIS A 3 24.82 20.67 25.49
CA HIS A 3 25.62 19.49 25.24
C HIS A 3 26.64 19.75 24.14
N LYS A 4 27.91 19.38 24.42
CA LYS A 4 28.99 19.45 23.44
C LYS A 4 28.75 18.45 22.29
N THR A 5 29.11 18.82 21.07
CA THR A 5 28.94 17.97 19.87
C THR A 5 29.86 16.73 19.94
N GLU A 6 29.62 15.74 19.12
CA GLU A 6 30.44 14.52 19.03
C GLU A 6 31.86 14.87 18.56
N ASP A 7 31.94 15.68 17.50
CA ASP A 7 33.23 16.10 16.93
C ASP A 7 34.10 16.84 17.95
N TYR A 8 33.51 17.72 18.74
CA TYR A 8 34.18 18.42 19.83
C TYR A 8 34.80 17.44 20.86
N LYS A 9 34.04 16.42 21.25
CA LYS A 9 34.50 15.41 22.22
C LYS A 9 35.62 14.55 21.62
N ILE A 10 35.48 14.13 20.35
CA ILE A 10 36.51 13.37 19.65
C ILE A 10 37.79 14.17 19.52
N SER A 11 37.68 15.47 19.18
CA SER A 11 38.86 16.35 19.10
C SER A 11 39.59 16.47 20.43
N ALA A 12 38.87 16.68 21.55
CA ALA A 12 39.46 16.74 22.88
C ALA A 12 40.14 15.43 23.26
N VAL A 13 39.53 14.27 22.94
CA VAL A 13 40.13 12.94 23.23
C VAL A 13 41.35 12.68 22.35
N LYS A 14 41.29 12.99 21.06
CA LYS A 14 42.45 12.83 20.16
C LYS A 14 43.59 13.72 20.58
N TYR A 15 43.33 14.96 21.00
CA TYR A 15 44.35 15.88 21.50
C TYR A 15 45.01 15.30 22.77
N TYR A 16 44.23 14.81 23.76
CA TYR A 16 44.72 14.17 24.94
C TYR A 16 45.62 12.94 24.64
N LEU A 17 45.20 12.11 23.69
CA LEU A 17 45.91 10.87 23.35
C LEU A 17 47.16 11.08 22.49
N LYS A 18 47.24 12.16 21.72
CA LYS A 18 48.38 12.42 20.82
C LYS A 18 49.47 13.29 21.43
N GLU A 19 49.12 14.29 22.24
CA GLU A 19 50.02 15.34 22.64
C GLU A 19 50.64 15.08 24.02
N ASN A 20 50.43 13.91 24.65
CA ASN A 20 50.90 13.58 26.00
C ASN A 20 50.65 14.66 27.08
N LYS A 21 49.57 15.42 26.92
CA LYS A 21 49.16 16.49 27.83
C LYS A 21 48.43 15.95 29.04
N SER A 22 48.51 16.66 30.15
CA SER A 22 47.75 16.31 31.35
C SER A 22 46.24 16.50 31.12
N LEU A 23 45.44 15.80 31.93
CA LEU A 23 43.98 15.98 31.88
C LEU A 23 43.55 17.42 32.15
N ASP A 24 44.32 18.14 33.00
CA ASP A 24 44.04 19.51 33.38
C ASP A 24 44.25 20.45 32.21
N GLU A 25 45.40 20.39 31.54
CA GLU A 25 45.71 21.23 30.39
C GLU A 25 44.67 21.05 29.26
N VAL A 26 44.28 19.79 28.99
CA VAL A 26 43.26 19.53 27.96
C VAL A 26 41.87 20.03 28.39
N CYS A 27 41.55 19.94 29.67
CA CYS A 27 40.30 20.46 30.20
C CYS A 27 40.22 22.00 30.10
N ASP A 28 41.34 22.69 30.31
CA ASP A 28 41.40 24.14 30.17
C ASP A 28 41.25 24.56 28.70
N ILE A 29 41.99 23.91 27.78
CA ILE A 29 41.91 24.20 26.33
C ILE A 29 40.51 23.94 25.80
N PHE A 30 39.92 22.81 26.14
CA PHE A 30 38.60 22.42 25.65
C PHE A 30 37.44 22.83 26.57
N SER A 31 37.68 23.67 27.58
CA SER A 31 36.64 24.11 28.53
C SER A 31 35.70 23.00 28.98
N CYS A 32 36.24 21.88 29.43
CA CYS A 32 35.45 20.72 29.84
C CYS A 32 35.87 20.20 31.24
N LYS A 33 34.99 19.45 31.89
CA LYS A 33 35.30 18.88 33.23
C LYS A 33 36.14 17.63 33.07
N LYS A 34 37.14 17.41 33.97
CA LYS A 34 38.02 16.22 34.04
C LYS A 34 37.23 14.91 33.96
N GLN A 35 36.17 14.79 34.76
CA GLN A 35 35.28 13.61 34.74
C GLN A 35 34.63 13.36 33.37
N SER A 36 34.33 14.42 32.64
CA SER A 36 33.75 14.31 31.30
C SER A 36 34.78 13.83 30.29
N LEU A 37 35.99 14.42 30.31
CA LEU A 37 37.08 14.04 29.43
C LEU A 37 37.49 12.58 29.67
N SER A 38 37.71 12.19 30.92
CA SER A 38 38.06 10.81 31.32
C SER A 38 37.01 9.80 30.81
N ARG A 39 35.72 10.12 30.95
CA ARG A 39 34.63 9.28 30.42
C ARG A 39 34.67 9.18 28.89
N TRP A 40 34.94 10.29 28.20
CA TRP A 40 35.04 10.30 26.73
C TRP A 40 36.24 9.47 26.26
N VAL A 41 37.40 9.58 26.94
CA VAL A 41 38.60 8.79 26.66
C VAL A 41 38.32 7.29 26.82
N ASN A 42 37.68 6.89 27.91
CA ASN A 42 37.35 5.50 28.16
C ASN A 42 36.36 4.95 27.10
N THR A 43 35.34 5.73 26.75
CA THR A 43 34.38 5.36 25.71
C THR A 43 35.05 5.27 24.32
N TYR A 44 35.92 6.23 23.99
CA TYR A 44 36.63 6.25 22.71
C TYR A 44 37.65 5.10 22.60
N LYS A 45 38.37 4.76 23.68
CA LYS A 45 39.28 3.61 23.69
C LYS A 45 38.52 2.30 23.39
N LYS A 46 37.31 2.16 23.94
CA LYS A 46 36.46 0.97 23.78
C LYS A 46 35.77 0.88 22.42
N ASP A 47 35.08 1.94 22.00
CA ASP A 47 34.14 1.91 20.91
C ASP A 47 34.61 2.72 19.67
N LYS A 48 35.78 3.37 19.73
CA LYS A 48 36.34 4.29 18.73
C LYS A 48 35.34 5.42 18.32
N SER A 49 34.27 5.61 19.09
CA SER A 49 33.27 6.64 18.91
C SER A 49 32.78 7.17 20.26
N ILE A 50 32.26 8.41 20.29
CA ILE A 50 31.69 9.01 21.51
C ILE A 50 30.22 9.35 21.24
N LYS A 51 29.52 8.49 20.49
CA LYS A 51 28.12 8.67 20.21
C LYS A 51 27.29 8.63 21.47
N ARG A 52 26.39 9.60 21.59
CA ARG A 52 25.39 9.56 22.64
C ARG A 52 24.44 8.40 22.36
N TYR A 53 24.48 7.38 23.15
CA TYR A 53 23.41 6.37 23.14
C TYR A 53 22.11 7.08 23.48
N SER A 54 21.20 7.16 22.51
CA SER A 54 19.83 7.58 22.81
C SER A 54 19.24 6.52 23.73
N ARG A 55 19.18 6.83 25.02
CA ARG A 55 18.42 5.98 25.94
C ARG A 55 16.99 5.99 25.42
N LYS A 56 16.49 4.81 25.03
CA LYS A 56 15.05 4.67 24.79
C LYS A 56 14.36 5.19 26.05
N PRO A 57 13.34 6.04 25.92
CA PRO A 57 12.62 6.49 27.11
C PRO A 57 12.12 5.23 27.84
N VAL A 58 12.67 4.99 29.01
CA VAL A 58 12.20 3.91 29.88
C VAL A 58 10.89 4.40 30.42
N SER A 59 9.80 3.72 30.06
CA SER A 59 8.51 3.99 30.65
C SER A 59 8.54 3.45 32.08
N TYR A 60 8.88 4.30 33.04
CA TYR A 60 8.91 3.96 34.47
C TYR A 60 7.52 3.57 35.03
N LYS A 61 6.45 3.84 34.24
CA LYS A 61 5.07 3.67 34.67
C LYS A 61 4.39 2.39 34.17
N ILE A 62 5.10 1.56 33.40
CA ILE A 62 4.57 0.29 32.89
C ILE A 62 5.64 -0.80 32.94
N THR A 63 5.29 -1.95 33.48
CA THR A 63 6.20 -3.09 33.57
C THR A 63 6.23 -3.91 32.27
N ASN A 64 7.31 -4.67 32.07
CA ASN A 64 7.41 -5.57 30.92
C ASN A 64 6.32 -6.64 30.91
N GLU A 65 5.84 -7.10 32.07
CA GLU A 65 4.76 -8.07 32.20
C GLU A 65 3.41 -7.49 31.74
N GLN A 66 3.14 -6.25 32.17
CA GLN A 66 1.94 -5.52 31.74
C GLN A 66 1.94 -5.31 30.22
N VAL A 67 3.12 -5.00 29.64
CA VAL A 67 3.27 -4.87 28.17
C VAL A 67 3.04 -6.20 27.48
N LYS A 68 3.65 -7.29 27.96
CA LYS A 68 3.46 -8.65 27.42
C LYS A 68 1.97 -9.03 27.43
N TYR A 69 1.30 -8.79 28.56
CA TYR A 69 -0.14 -9.07 28.68
C TYR A 69 -0.99 -8.24 27.71
N ALA A 70 -0.71 -6.94 27.60
CA ALA A 70 -1.39 -6.09 26.62
C ALA A 70 -1.18 -6.58 25.16
N LEU A 71 0.02 -7.05 24.82
CA LEU A 71 0.31 -7.63 23.52
C LEU A 71 -0.43 -8.96 23.29
N THR A 72 -0.61 -9.78 24.34
CA THR A 72 -1.40 -11.02 24.26
C THR A 72 -2.86 -10.71 23.97
N LEU A 73 -3.46 -9.76 24.67
CA LEU A 73 -4.84 -9.32 24.40
C LEU A 73 -5.00 -8.77 22.97
N LEU A 74 -4.04 -7.99 22.49
CA LEU A 74 -4.02 -7.51 21.11
C LEU A 74 -3.86 -8.63 20.07
N LYS A 75 -3.18 -9.72 20.42
CA LYS A 75 -3.09 -10.90 19.53
C LYS A 75 -4.42 -11.66 19.46
N GLN A 76 -5.17 -11.68 20.56
CA GLN A 76 -6.50 -12.30 20.61
C GLN A 76 -7.56 -11.46 19.90
N ASN A 77 -7.51 -10.15 20.06
CA ASN A 77 -8.43 -9.21 19.40
C ASN A 77 -7.65 -7.96 18.91
N GLU A 78 -7.31 -7.95 17.62
CA GLU A 78 -6.58 -6.82 17.00
C GLU A 78 -7.42 -5.55 16.84
N GLN A 79 -8.74 -5.62 17.01
CA GLN A 79 -9.67 -4.49 16.86
C GLN A 79 -9.94 -3.77 18.19
N ILE A 80 -9.45 -4.30 19.30
CA ILE A 80 -9.65 -3.69 20.63
C ILE A 80 -9.14 -2.23 20.65
N THR A 81 -9.91 -1.35 21.22
CA THR A 81 -9.51 0.05 21.39
C THR A 81 -8.44 0.19 22.47
N MET A 82 -7.60 1.23 22.39
CA MET A 82 -6.59 1.47 23.44
C MET A 82 -7.22 1.76 24.80
N PHE A 83 -8.42 2.32 24.82
CA PHE A 83 -9.18 2.55 26.06
C PHE A 83 -9.61 1.22 26.71
N GLU A 84 -10.21 0.33 25.95
CA GLU A 84 -10.62 -1.01 26.43
C GLU A 84 -9.39 -1.84 26.84
N LEU A 85 -8.32 -1.79 26.04
CA LEU A 85 -7.08 -2.47 26.36
C LEU A 85 -6.50 -2.00 27.70
N ALA A 86 -6.48 -0.67 27.93
CA ALA A 86 -6.02 -0.11 29.19
C ALA A 86 -6.91 -0.55 30.37
N LYS A 87 -8.25 -0.59 30.16
CA LYS A 87 -9.18 -1.08 31.16
C LYS A 87 -8.94 -2.54 31.54
N LEU A 88 -8.72 -3.41 30.55
CA LEU A 88 -8.44 -4.85 30.80
C LEU A 88 -7.08 -5.06 31.50
N VAL A 89 -6.06 -4.31 31.11
CA VAL A 89 -4.75 -4.38 31.80
C VAL A 89 -4.88 -3.89 33.25
N LYS A 90 -5.64 -2.82 33.52
CA LYS A 90 -5.89 -2.29 34.85
C LYS A 90 -6.69 -3.26 35.73
N GLN A 91 -7.63 -4.00 35.14
CA GLN A 91 -8.38 -5.05 35.86
C GLN A 91 -7.45 -6.16 36.39
N LYS A 92 -6.45 -6.57 35.58
CA LYS A 92 -5.49 -7.60 35.98
C LYS A 92 -4.39 -7.07 36.90
N TYR A 93 -3.91 -5.85 36.66
CA TYR A 93 -2.79 -5.26 37.39
C TYR A 93 -3.25 -4.00 38.11
N LYS A 94 -3.47 -4.08 39.42
CA LYS A 94 -3.96 -2.94 40.25
C LYS A 94 -3.01 -1.74 40.21
N ASN A 95 -1.72 -1.97 40.03
CA ASN A 95 -0.66 -0.95 39.92
C ASN A 95 -0.49 -0.37 38.50
N PHE A 96 -1.39 -0.69 37.55
CA PHE A 96 -1.36 -0.11 36.21
C PHE A 96 -1.99 1.28 36.24
N ASP A 97 -1.14 2.29 36.04
CA ASP A 97 -1.55 3.71 36.09
C ASP A 97 -0.94 4.51 34.94
N ILE A 98 -1.33 4.16 33.70
CA ILE A 98 -0.97 4.95 32.54
C ILE A 98 -2.23 5.23 31.71
N THR A 99 -2.21 6.36 31.00
CA THR A 99 -3.29 6.72 30.09
C THR A 99 -3.31 5.79 28.85
N HIS A 100 -4.47 5.64 28.25
CA HIS A 100 -4.61 4.86 27.00
C HIS A 100 -3.77 5.45 25.84
N GLN A 101 -3.51 6.78 25.83
CA GLN A 101 -2.62 7.41 24.86
C GLN A 101 -1.18 6.95 25.07
N HIS A 102 -0.70 6.92 26.32
CA HIS A 102 0.65 6.44 26.64
C HIS A 102 0.79 4.95 26.35
N LEU A 103 -0.22 4.14 26.70
CA LEU A 103 -0.27 2.73 26.28
C LEU A 103 -0.16 2.59 24.77
N GLY A 104 -0.89 3.41 24.00
CA GLY A 104 -0.81 3.43 22.54
C GLY A 104 0.59 3.75 22.01
N GLN A 105 1.37 4.60 22.72
CA GLN A 105 2.76 4.86 22.38
C GLN A 105 3.64 3.63 22.66
N VAL A 106 3.52 3.02 23.84
CA VAL A 106 4.26 1.81 24.21
C VAL A 106 4.00 0.66 23.22
N ILE A 107 2.75 0.48 22.80
CA ILE A 107 2.37 -0.53 21.81
C ILE A 107 2.99 -0.23 20.43
N ARG A 108 3.07 1.05 20.02
CA ARG A 108 3.77 1.45 18.77
C ARG A 108 5.27 1.15 18.84
N ASP A 109 5.91 1.38 19.99
CA ASP A 109 7.31 1.10 20.21
C ASP A 109 7.61 -0.41 20.13
N LYS A 110 6.59 -1.25 20.33
CA LYS A 110 6.64 -2.70 20.10
C LYS A 110 6.22 -3.11 18.66
N ASN A 111 6.34 -2.19 17.69
CA ASN A 111 6.03 -2.40 16.27
C ASN A 111 4.55 -2.75 15.96
N ARG A 112 3.62 -2.41 16.86
CA ARG A 112 2.18 -2.55 16.63
C ARG A 112 1.59 -1.20 16.26
N THR A 113 1.26 -1.01 14.99
CA THR A 113 0.76 0.26 14.47
C THR A 113 -0.72 0.16 14.11
N ARG A 114 -1.48 1.23 14.34
CA ARG A 114 -2.87 1.32 13.88
C ARG A 114 -2.90 1.32 12.35
N LYS A 115 -3.66 0.38 11.78
CA LYS A 115 -3.88 0.25 10.34
C LYS A 115 -5.37 0.19 10.06
N ARG A 116 -5.77 0.59 8.86
CA ARG A 116 -7.15 0.38 8.40
C ARG A 116 -7.43 -1.11 8.30
N THR A 117 -8.44 -1.60 9.00
CA THR A 117 -8.92 -2.99 8.85
C THR A 117 -9.50 -3.16 7.46
N ARG A 118 -9.10 -4.20 6.78
CA ARG A 118 -9.68 -4.62 5.50
C ARG A 118 -10.41 -5.92 5.72
N HIS A 119 -11.66 -5.94 5.38
CA HIS A 119 -12.44 -7.17 5.34
C HIS A 119 -12.20 -7.84 3.99
N GLU A 120 -11.68 -9.05 4.01
CA GLU A 120 -11.54 -9.90 2.82
C GLU A 120 -12.61 -10.98 2.93
N HIS A 121 -13.58 -10.90 2.04
CA HIS A 121 -14.63 -11.90 1.96
C HIS A 121 -14.27 -12.90 0.86
N PHE A 122 -14.27 -14.18 1.21
CA PHE A 122 -14.20 -15.27 0.26
C PHE A 122 -15.28 -16.27 0.65
N PRO A 123 -16.34 -16.45 -0.13
CA PRO A 123 -17.41 -17.36 0.23
C PRO A 123 -16.89 -18.78 0.22
N GLN A 124 -17.25 -19.54 1.25
CA GLN A 124 -16.92 -20.98 1.32
C GLN A 124 -17.72 -21.79 0.31
N THR A 125 -18.86 -21.27 -0.10
CA THR A 125 -19.73 -21.90 -1.09
C THR A 125 -20.12 -20.91 -2.18
N ARG A 126 -20.14 -21.38 -3.43
CA ARG A 126 -20.64 -20.64 -4.58
C ARG A 126 -21.52 -21.57 -5.41
N TYR A 127 -22.73 -21.12 -5.74
CA TYR A 127 -23.70 -21.97 -6.44
C TYR A 127 -23.89 -23.34 -5.78
N ARG A 128 -24.02 -23.38 -4.43
CA ARG A 128 -24.15 -24.58 -3.61
C ARG A 128 -22.94 -25.53 -3.64
N LYS A 129 -21.80 -25.11 -4.20
CA LYS A 129 -20.55 -25.91 -4.20
C LYS A 129 -19.52 -25.26 -3.28
N SER A 130 -18.82 -26.11 -2.50
CA SER A 130 -17.69 -25.64 -1.69
C SER A 130 -16.58 -25.12 -2.57
N ILE A 131 -15.99 -23.97 -2.17
CA ILE A 131 -14.91 -23.31 -2.91
C ILE A 131 -13.68 -23.23 -2.01
N ASN A 132 -12.55 -23.73 -2.52
CA ASN A 132 -11.26 -23.56 -1.88
C ASN A 132 -10.42 -22.55 -2.67
N LYS A 133 -10.10 -21.41 -2.05
CA LYS A 133 -9.32 -20.34 -2.66
C LYS A 133 -7.96 -20.82 -3.20
N LYS A 134 -7.28 -21.69 -2.46
CA LYS A 134 -5.97 -22.21 -2.90
C LYS A 134 -6.10 -23.06 -4.16
N THR A 135 -7.12 -23.91 -4.21
CA THR A 135 -7.40 -24.77 -5.37
C THR A 135 -7.76 -23.93 -6.58
N GLU A 136 -8.64 -22.94 -6.44
CA GLU A 136 -9.03 -22.05 -7.54
C GLU A 136 -7.85 -21.22 -8.05
N LEU A 137 -7.01 -20.70 -7.16
CA LEU A 137 -5.78 -20.02 -7.56
C LEU A 137 -4.82 -20.95 -8.29
N SER A 138 -4.64 -22.18 -7.81
CA SER A 138 -3.78 -23.16 -8.47
C SER A 138 -4.27 -23.49 -9.88
N LYS A 139 -5.57 -23.71 -10.06
CA LYS A 139 -6.20 -23.94 -11.37
C LYS A 139 -5.99 -22.73 -12.30
N PHE A 140 -6.26 -21.51 -11.79
CA PHE A 140 -6.09 -20.28 -12.56
C PHE A 140 -4.65 -20.11 -13.05
N TYR A 141 -3.67 -20.24 -12.14
CA TYR A 141 -2.26 -20.10 -12.52
C TYR A 141 -1.75 -21.23 -13.40
N LYS A 142 -2.27 -22.45 -13.28
CA LYS A 142 -1.96 -23.55 -14.19
C LYS A 142 -2.47 -23.25 -15.61
N GLU A 143 -3.67 -22.68 -15.72
CA GLU A 143 -4.26 -22.35 -17.01
C GLU A 143 -3.57 -21.16 -17.68
N ILE A 144 -3.36 -20.06 -16.94
CA ILE A 144 -2.79 -18.84 -17.51
C ILE A 144 -1.32 -19.03 -17.96
N LYS A 145 -0.57 -19.92 -17.30
CA LYS A 145 0.81 -20.26 -17.68
C LYS A 145 0.94 -20.96 -19.03
N LYS A 146 -0.15 -21.48 -19.59
CA LYS A 146 -0.15 -22.07 -20.94
C LYS A 146 -0.02 -21.01 -22.05
N TYR A 147 -0.22 -19.73 -21.70
CA TYR A 147 -0.21 -18.64 -22.66
C TYR A 147 1.00 -17.73 -22.43
N PRO A 148 1.72 -17.35 -23.51
CA PRO A 148 2.70 -16.27 -23.43
C PRO A 148 2.06 -14.98 -22.94
N ILE A 149 2.80 -14.18 -22.18
CA ILE A 149 2.27 -12.98 -21.53
C ILE A 149 1.76 -11.90 -22.52
N ASP A 150 2.32 -11.88 -23.70
CA ASP A 150 1.93 -11.02 -24.83
C ASP A 150 0.64 -11.46 -25.51
N LYS A 151 0.22 -12.70 -25.28
CA LYS A 151 -1.04 -13.26 -25.76
C LYS A 151 -2.17 -13.18 -24.73
N ILE A 152 -1.99 -12.40 -23.67
CA ILE A 152 -3.03 -12.22 -22.63
C ILE A 152 -3.60 -10.82 -22.70
N ILE A 153 -4.92 -10.73 -22.77
CA ILE A 153 -5.68 -9.47 -22.70
C ILE A 153 -6.53 -9.52 -21.42
N SER A 154 -6.39 -8.52 -20.56
CA SER A 154 -7.23 -8.39 -19.36
C SER A 154 -8.27 -7.30 -19.59
N LEU A 155 -9.53 -7.59 -19.28
CA LEU A 155 -10.67 -6.72 -19.50
C LEU A 155 -11.54 -6.65 -18.25
N ASP A 156 -12.06 -5.44 -17.96
CA ASP A 156 -12.97 -5.21 -16.84
C ASP A 156 -13.56 -3.80 -16.90
N GLU A 157 -14.54 -3.52 -16.00
CA GLU A 157 -15.12 -2.20 -15.82
C GLU A 157 -14.71 -1.55 -14.51
N SER A 158 -14.68 -0.24 -14.53
CA SER A 158 -14.50 0.54 -13.32
C SER A 158 -15.38 1.77 -13.28
N SER A 159 -15.96 2.02 -12.11
CA SER A 159 -16.73 3.26 -11.89
C SER A 159 -15.77 4.45 -11.77
N ILE A 160 -16.06 5.49 -12.55
CA ILE A 160 -15.36 6.78 -12.52
C ILE A 160 -16.35 7.87 -12.09
N GLN A 161 -15.94 8.71 -11.17
CA GLN A 161 -16.73 9.87 -10.72
C GLN A 161 -16.22 11.16 -11.38
N PRO A 162 -17.10 12.15 -11.64
CA PRO A 162 -16.71 13.45 -12.21
C PRO A 162 -15.70 14.20 -11.37
N ALA A 163 -15.73 13.96 -10.06
CA ALA A 163 -14.81 14.53 -9.09
C ALA A 163 -14.17 13.40 -8.27
N MET A 164 -12.96 13.05 -8.62
CA MET A 164 -12.18 12.06 -7.86
C MET A 164 -11.37 12.77 -6.76
N ILE A 165 -12.09 13.35 -5.78
CA ILE A 165 -11.47 14.09 -4.68
C ILE A 165 -10.72 13.14 -3.75
N PRO A 166 -9.55 13.56 -3.21
CA PRO A 166 -8.86 12.80 -2.16
C PRO A 166 -9.75 12.61 -0.94
N GLU A 167 -9.80 11.41 -0.39
CA GLU A 167 -10.57 11.07 0.82
C GLU A 167 -10.08 11.79 2.09
N TYR A 168 -8.90 12.42 2.03
CA TYR A 168 -8.25 13.06 3.18
C TYR A 168 -7.81 14.47 2.81
N SER A 169 -8.15 15.41 3.68
CA SER A 169 -7.72 16.81 3.61
C SER A 169 -7.08 17.22 4.93
N ARG A 170 -6.36 18.34 4.93
CA ARG A 170 -5.80 18.93 6.14
C ARG A 170 -6.57 20.22 6.46
N CYS A 171 -7.02 20.33 7.71
CA CYS A 171 -7.71 21.51 8.22
C CYS A 171 -7.19 21.87 9.61
N PRO A 172 -7.42 23.10 10.10
CA PRO A 172 -7.05 23.49 11.45
C PRO A 172 -7.65 22.56 12.50
N LEU A 173 -6.94 22.39 13.62
CA LEU A 173 -7.40 21.59 14.76
C LEU A 173 -8.78 22.08 15.23
N GLY A 174 -9.68 21.14 15.53
CA GLY A 174 -11.04 21.44 15.98
C GLY A 174 -12.03 21.80 14.86
N ARG A 175 -11.62 21.84 13.60
CA ARG A 175 -12.51 22.09 12.45
C ARG A 175 -12.69 20.83 11.61
N ARG A 176 -13.84 20.72 10.95
CA ARG A 176 -14.11 19.64 9.97
C ARG A 176 -13.66 20.10 8.58
N CYS A 177 -13.03 19.20 7.85
CA CYS A 177 -12.76 19.42 6.42
C CYS A 177 -14.05 19.16 5.63
N ILE A 178 -14.76 20.22 5.28
CA ILE A 178 -16.01 20.16 4.52
C ILE A 178 -15.77 20.86 3.19
N VAL A 179 -15.99 20.11 2.09
CA VAL A 179 -16.10 20.68 0.74
C VAL A 179 -17.59 20.72 0.43
N LYS A 180 -18.14 21.93 0.35
CA LYS A 180 -19.53 22.11 -0.05
C LYS A 180 -19.63 21.99 -1.56
N THR A 181 -20.64 21.29 -2.02
CA THR A 181 -21.01 21.21 -3.44
C THR A 181 -22.53 21.28 -3.53
N ASP A 182 -23.01 22.08 -4.42
CA ASP A 182 -24.42 22.29 -4.77
C ASP A 182 -24.78 21.62 -6.12
N ASP A 183 -23.77 21.11 -6.84
CA ASP A 183 -23.97 20.39 -8.10
C ASP A 183 -24.19 18.89 -7.87
N SER A 184 -25.41 18.40 -8.12
CA SER A 184 -25.76 16.97 -8.08
C SER A 184 -24.96 16.12 -9.07
N TYR A 185 -24.38 16.74 -10.09
CA TYR A 185 -23.51 16.10 -11.06
C TYR A 185 -22.27 15.46 -10.40
N PHE A 186 -21.82 16.02 -9.29
CA PHE A 186 -20.73 15.51 -8.46
C PHE A 186 -20.90 14.03 -8.07
N TYR A 187 -22.15 13.61 -7.82
CA TYR A 187 -22.46 12.24 -7.36
C TYR A 187 -22.69 11.24 -8.48
N ARG A 188 -22.65 11.69 -9.75
CA ARG A 188 -22.81 10.79 -10.90
C ARG A 188 -21.67 9.79 -10.96
N LYS A 189 -21.97 8.63 -11.53
CA LYS A 189 -20.99 7.57 -11.78
C LYS A 189 -21.04 7.21 -13.24
N PHE A 190 -19.88 7.14 -13.86
CA PHE A 190 -19.68 6.72 -15.23
C PHE A 190 -18.99 5.36 -15.25
N THR A 191 -19.31 4.52 -16.22
CA THR A 191 -18.69 3.20 -16.35
C THR A 191 -17.59 3.26 -17.38
N LEU A 192 -16.34 3.07 -16.96
CA LEU A 192 -15.19 2.92 -17.85
C LEU A 192 -14.95 1.43 -18.10
N LEU A 193 -15.17 0.99 -19.33
CA LEU A 193 -14.74 -0.31 -19.82
C LEU A 193 -13.37 -0.16 -20.45
N CYS A 194 -12.46 -1.09 -20.14
CA CYS A 194 -11.10 -1.03 -20.66
C CYS A 194 -10.57 -2.45 -20.91
N ALA A 195 -9.77 -2.61 -21.96
CA ALA A 195 -9.01 -3.81 -22.24
C ALA A 195 -7.52 -3.45 -22.36
N VAL A 196 -6.66 -4.26 -21.77
CA VAL A 196 -5.21 -4.02 -21.74
C VAL A 196 -4.43 -5.29 -22.04
N ASN A 197 -3.29 -5.14 -22.67
CA ASN A 197 -2.28 -6.19 -22.79
C ASN A 197 -0.97 -5.79 -22.07
N ASN A 198 0.07 -6.57 -22.17
CA ASN A 198 1.35 -6.33 -21.51
C ASN A 198 2.14 -5.11 -22.03
N SER A 199 1.64 -4.40 -23.05
CA SER A 199 2.34 -3.26 -23.65
C SER A 199 1.52 -1.98 -23.68
N LYS A 200 0.18 -2.08 -23.72
CA LYS A 200 -0.69 -0.92 -23.91
C LYS A 200 -2.15 -1.16 -23.48
N CYS A 201 -2.91 -0.10 -23.42
CA CYS A 201 -4.37 -0.16 -23.48
C CYS A 201 -4.79 -0.55 -24.91
N VAL A 202 -5.51 -1.65 -25.04
CA VAL A 202 -6.02 -2.20 -26.31
C VAL A 202 -7.22 -1.41 -26.79
N GLY A 203 -8.09 -1.03 -25.87
CA GLY A 203 -9.26 -0.21 -26.10
C GLY A 203 -9.90 0.24 -24.80
N TRP A 204 -10.68 1.31 -24.88
CA TRP A 204 -11.47 1.81 -23.76
C TRP A 204 -12.72 2.53 -24.24
N LYS A 205 -13.77 2.48 -23.43
CA LYS A 205 -15.04 3.19 -23.69
C LYS A 205 -15.61 3.70 -22.37
N LEU A 206 -15.99 4.98 -22.32
CA LEU A 206 -16.64 5.59 -21.16
C LEU A 206 -18.13 5.70 -21.45
N TYR A 207 -18.96 5.08 -20.63
CA TYR A 207 -20.41 5.12 -20.74
C TYR A 207 -21.00 6.14 -19.78
N GLU A 208 -21.82 7.04 -20.31
CA GLU A 208 -22.44 8.10 -19.51
C GLU A 208 -23.57 7.57 -18.62
N LYS A 209 -24.33 6.60 -19.10
CA LYS A 209 -25.51 6.05 -18.42
C LYS A 209 -25.55 4.53 -18.54
N GLY A 210 -26.12 3.89 -17.50
CA GLY A 210 -26.33 2.45 -17.46
C GLY A 210 -25.07 1.66 -17.07
N GLY A 211 -25.31 0.44 -16.61
CA GLY A 211 -24.27 -0.53 -16.30
C GLY A 211 -23.76 -1.26 -17.54
N MET A 212 -22.87 -2.20 -17.33
CA MET A 212 -22.37 -3.08 -18.38
C MET A 212 -23.39 -4.16 -18.67
N THR A 213 -23.74 -4.30 -19.96
CA THR A 213 -24.57 -5.38 -20.49
C THR A 213 -23.72 -6.30 -21.36
N LYS A 214 -24.20 -7.51 -21.60
CA LYS A 214 -23.51 -8.45 -22.48
C LYS A 214 -23.37 -7.93 -23.92
N GLU A 215 -24.35 -7.17 -24.41
CA GLU A 215 -24.35 -6.56 -25.74
C GLU A 215 -23.26 -5.49 -25.85
N ARG A 216 -23.17 -4.58 -24.87
CA ARG A 216 -22.13 -3.54 -24.80
C ARG A 216 -20.72 -4.14 -24.72
N LEU A 217 -20.59 -5.25 -24.00
CA LEU A 217 -19.33 -5.96 -23.87
C LEU A 217 -18.90 -6.57 -25.21
N VAL A 218 -19.81 -7.27 -25.90
CA VAL A 218 -19.54 -7.87 -27.21
C VAL A 218 -19.26 -6.80 -28.27
N GLU A 219 -20.03 -5.71 -28.30
CA GLU A 219 -19.76 -4.57 -29.16
C GLU A 219 -18.36 -4.03 -28.98
N PHE A 220 -17.96 -3.81 -27.71
CA PHE A 220 -16.62 -3.32 -27.38
C PHE A 220 -15.50 -4.30 -27.81
N LEU A 221 -15.73 -5.61 -27.61
CA LEU A 221 -14.79 -6.64 -28.03
C LEU A 221 -14.65 -6.68 -29.56
N LYS A 222 -15.75 -6.56 -30.31
CA LYS A 222 -15.76 -6.47 -31.79
C LYS A 222 -14.98 -5.25 -32.28
N GLU A 223 -15.16 -4.09 -31.65
CA GLU A 223 -14.49 -2.84 -32.02
C GLU A 223 -12.98 -2.86 -31.74
N ASN A 224 -12.55 -3.46 -30.62
CA ASN A 224 -11.22 -3.25 -30.08
C ASN A 224 -10.33 -4.50 -30.07
N VAL A 225 -10.91 -5.71 -30.00
CA VAL A 225 -10.17 -6.96 -29.81
C VAL A 225 -10.29 -7.91 -31.00
N PHE A 226 -11.54 -8.21 -31.39
CA PHE A 226 -11.78 -9.20 -32.45
C PHE A 226 -11.22 -8.72 -33.79
N GLY A 227 -10.68 -9.65 -34.56
CA GLY A 227 -10.00 -9.34 -35.82
C GLY A 227 -8.60 -8.76 -35.69
N LYS A 228 -8.31 -8.03 -34.63
CA LYS A 228 -6.98 -7.45 -34.36
C LYS A 228 -6.08 -8.39 -33.56
N TYR A 229 -6.67 -9.21 -32.70
CA TYR A 229 -6.00 -10.15 -31.83
C TYR A 229 -6.60 -11.54 -32.02
N LYS A 230 -5.79 -12.52 -32.41
CA LYS A 230 -6.18 -13.93 -32.57
C LYS A 230 -5.30 -14.81 -31.69
N ASP A 231 -5.83 -15.92 -31.26
CA ASP A 231 -5.19 -16.88 -30.34
C ASP A 231 -4.75 -16.26 -29.02
N ASN A 232 -5.50 -15.22 -28.55
CA ASN A 232 -5.25 -14.61 -27.28
C ASN A 232 -6.16 -15.20 -26.19
N LEU A 233 -5.67 -15.13 -24.96
CA LEU A 233 -6.48 -15.42 -23.76
C LEU A 233 -7.07 -14.12 -23.22
N ILE A 234 -8.38 -14.00 -23.21
CA ILE A 234 -9.11 -12.87 -22.65
C ILE A 234 -9.45 -13.21 -21.18
N VAL A 235 -8.86 -12.47 -20.25
CA VAL A 235 -9.11 -12.60 -18.82
C VAL A 235 -10.21 -11.62 -18.41
N LEU A 236 -11.28 -12.15 -17.84
CA LEU A 236 -12.48 -11.45 -17.42
C LEU A 236 -12.71 -11.65 -15.92
N ASP A 237 -13.46 -10.77 -15.29
CA ASP A 237 -13.98 -11.03 -13.95
C ASP A 237 -15.19 -11.99 -14.01
N ASN A 238 -15.76 -12.27 -12.83
CA ASN A 238 -16.91 -13.19 -12.74
C ASN A 238 -18.27 -12.49 -12.71
N ALA A 239 -18.38 -11.28 -13.27
CA ALA A 239 -19.68 -10.60 -13.38
C ALA A 239 -20.68 -11.40 -14.23
N GLY A 240 -21.96 -11.21 -13.95
CA GLY A 240 -23.02 -11.93 -14.67
C GLY A 240 -23.02 -11.65 -16.17
N SER A 241 -22.75 -10.40 -16.57
CA SER A 241 -22.60 -10.00 -17.97
C SER A 241 -21.47 -10.74 -18.67
N HIS A 242 -20.32 -10.95 -18.00
CA HIS A 242 -19.16 -11.61 -18.57
C HIS A 242 -19.32 -13.13 -18.67
N ARG A 243 -20.09 -13.73 -17.75
CA ARG A 243 -20.33 -15.18 -17.73
C ARG A 243 -21.45 -15.66 -18.65
N ASN A 244 -22.09 -14.74 -19.36
CA ASN A 244 -23.17 -15.07 -20.29
C ASN A 244 -22.65 -15.95 -21.44
N GLU A 245 -23.42 -16.96 -21.83
CA GLU A 245 -23.00 -17.88 -22.90
C GLU A 245 -22.81 -17.16 -24.25
N TYR A 246 -23.63 -16.14 -24.54
CA TYR A 246 -23.46 -15.31 -25.72
C TYR A 246 -22.08 -14.66 -25.80
N VAL A 247 -21.57 -14.09 -24.67
CA VAL A 247 -20.23 -13.48 -24.63
C VAL A 247 -19.14 -14.53 -24.84
N LYS A 248 -19.28 -15.70 -24.21
CA LYS A 248 -18.31 -16.79 -24.35
C LYS A 248 -18.23 -17.30 -25.78
N GLN A 249 -19.38 -17.49 -26.40
CA GLN A 249 -19.50 -17.95 -27.78
C GLN A 249 -18.83 -16.96 -28.72
N GLU A 250 -19.16 -15.67 -28.65
CA GLU A 250 -18.55 -14.62 -29.48
C GLU A 250 -17.02 -14.56 -29.31
N ILE A 251 -16.50 -14.76 -28.10
CA ILE A 251 -15.05 -14.82 -27.88
C ILE A 251 -14.43 -16.02 -28.58
N LEU A 252 -15.05 -17.19 -28.50
CA LEU A 252 -14.55 -18.42 -29.14
C LEU A 252 -14.63 -18.33 -30.66
N GLU A 253 -15.72 -17.82 -31.23
CA GLU A 253 -15.91 -17.60 -32.67
C GLU A 253 -14.89 -16.61 -33.23
N SER A 254 -14.43 -15.65 -32.42
CA SER A 254 -13.35 -14.72 -32.83
C SER A 254 -11.95 -15.36 -32.91
N GLY A 255 -11.82 -16.65 -32.58
CA GLY A 255 -10.53 -17.37 -32.51
C GLY A 255 -9.74 -17.10 -31.22
N ASN A 256 -10.35 -16.49 -30.21
CA ASN A 256 -9.75 -16.24 -28.90
C ASN A 256 -10.28 -17.23 -27.86
N LYS A 257 -9.66 -17.26 -26.69
CA LYS A 257 -10.10 -18.04 -25.53
C LYS A 257 -10.38 -17.11 -24.36
N TYR A 258 -11.12 -17.59 -23.37
CA TYR A 258 -11.42 -16.81 -22.15
C TYR A 258 -11.00 -17.56 -20.90
N LEU A 259 -10.69 -16.80 -19.86
CA LEU A 259 -10.42 -17.29 -18.51
C LEU A 259 -11.03 -16.33 -17.51
N PHE A 260 -11.79 -16.87 -16.54
CA PHE A 260 -12.32 -16.03 -15.48
C PHE A 260 -11.32 -15.90 -14.33
N SER A 261 -11.15 -14.69 -13.84
CA SER A 261 -10.35 -14.40 -12.65
C SER A 261 -10.91 -15.14 -11.43
N VAL A 262 -10.06 -15.37 -10.42
CA VAL A 262 -10.52 -16.02 -9.19
C VAL A 262 -11.40 -15.06 -8.40
N PRO A 263 -12.62 -15.45 -8.02
CA PRO A 263 -13.54 -14.61 -7.28
C PRO A 263 -12.90 -13.97 -6.05
N TYR A 264 -13.23 -12.73 -5.77
CA TYR A 264 -12.71 -11.96 -4.62
C TYR A 264 -11.18 -11.92 -4.53
N THR A 265 -10.50 -12.06 -5.66
CA THR A 265 -9.05 -12.04 -5.74
C THR A 265 -8.57 -11.08 -6.84
N PRO A 266 -8.62 -9.76 -6.60
CA PRO A 266 -8.30 -8.73 -7.60
C PRO A 266 -6.90 -8.89 -8.24
N LYS A 267 -5.98 -9.56 -7.54
CA LYS A 267 -4.63 -9.84 -8.05
C LYS A 267 -4.60 -10.73 -9.30
N THR A 268 -5.67 -11.47 -9.57
CA THR A 268 -5.78 -12.33 -10.76
C THR A 268 -6.32 -11.58 -11.97
N ASN A 269 -6.76 -10.33 -11.79
CA ASN A 269 -7.15 -9.44 -12.89
C ASN A 269 -6.22 -8.22 -12.94
N VAL A 270 -5.32 -8.19 -13.91
CA VAL A 270 -4.28 -7.15 -14.06
C VAL A 270 -4.86 -5.76 -14.19
N ILE A 271 -6.00 -5.63 -14.84
CA ILE A 271 -6.61 -4.35 -15.17
C ILE A 271 -6.95 -3.51 -13.93
N GLU A 272 -7.13 -4.14 -12.78
CA GLU A 272 -7.33 -3.44 -11.51
C GLU A 272 -6.15 -2.51 -11.16
N MET A 273 -4.92 -2.92 -11.49
CA MET A 273 -3.74 -2.07 -11.30
C MET A 273 -3.73 -0.89 -12.26
N VAL A 274 -4.18 -1.11 -13.50
CA VAL A 274 -4.33 -0.05 -14.50
C VAL A 274 -5.41 0.95 -14.08
N PHE A 275 -6.57 0.48 -13.62
CA PHE A 275 -7.62 1.35 -13.07
C PHE A 275 -7.15 2.17 -11.88
N ASN A 276 -6.36 1.58 -10.99
CA ASN A 276 -5.78 2.32 -9.87
C ASN A 276 -4.88 3.46 -10.35
N GLN A 277 -4.10 3.25 -11.40
CA GLN A 277 -3.23 4.27 -11.98
C GLN A 277 -4.04 5.35 -12.72
N ILE A 278 -5.04 4.98 -13.51
CA ILE A 278 -5.96 5.93 -14.16
C ILE A 278 -6.64 6.80 -13.11
N LYS A 279 -7.23 6.19 -12.08
CA LYS A 279 -7.87 6.90 -10.98
C LYS A 279 -6.90 7.81 -10.22
N HIS A 280 -5.64 7.43 -10.08
CA HIS A 280 -4.62 8.29 -9.49
C HIS A 280 -4.41 9.56 -10.32
N TYR A 281 -4.27 9.43 -11.63
CA TYR A 281 -4.11 10.60 -12.50
C TYR A 281 -5.34 11.50 -12.53
N LEU A 282 -6.55 10.93 -12.50
CA LEU A 282 -7.79 11.70 -12.42
C LEU A 282 -7.94 12.43 -11.08
N LYS A 283 -7.46 11.87 -9.96
CA LYS A 283 -7.45 12.53 -8.65
C LYS A 283 -6.58 13.78 -8.57
N LEU A 284 -5.66 13.97 -9.50
CA LEU A 284 -4.86 15.19 -9.59
C LEU A 284 -5.66 16.37 -10.11
N ASN A 285 -6.79 16.13 -10.76
CA ASN A 285 -7.73 17.16 -11.19
C ASN A 285 -8.71 17.48 -10.06
N LYS A 286 -8.76 18.74 -9.63
CA LYS A 286 -9.60 19.20 -8.50
C LYS A 286 -10.98 19.69 -8.93
N LYS A 287 -11.27 19.72 -10.23
CA LYS A 287 -12.54 20.23 -10.77
C LYS A 287 -13.55 19.09 -10.93
N VAL A 288 -14.84 19.44 -10.84
CA VAL A 288 -15.91 18.58 -11.28
C VAL A 288 -15.96 18.62 -12.81
N LEU A 289 -15.69 17.49 -13.45
CA LEU A 289 -15.59 17.41 -14.90
C LEU A 289 -16.94 17.00 -15.51
N LYS A 290 -17.45 17.75 -16.46
CA LYS A 290 -18.58 17.31 -17.29
C LYS A 290 -18.16 16.16 -18.21
N TYR A 291 -19.13 15.38 -18.73
CA TYR A 291 -18.84 14.14 -19.46
C TYR A 291 -17.80 14.29 -20.59
N PRO A 292 -17.87 15.30 -21.49
CA PRO A 292 -16.88 15.45 -22.56
C PRO A 292 -15.47 15.76 -22.02
N GLU A 293 -15.39 16.53 -20.94
CA GLU A 293 -14.11 16.86 -20.27
C GLU A 293 -13.54 15.62 -19.54
N LEU A 294 -14.42 14.89 -18.84
CA LEU A 294 -14.04 13.65 -18.16
C LEU A 294 -13.51 12.62 -19.15
N LYS A 295 -14.14 12.47 -20.31
CA LYS A 295 -13.69 11.57 -21.38
C LYS A 295 -12.29 11.95 -21.85
N ARG A 296 -12.01 13.24 -22.09
CA ARG A 296 -10.67 13.74 -22.45
C ARG A 296 -9.64 13.50 -21.35
N GLU A 297 -10.00 13.70 -20.10
CA GLU A 297 -9.07 13.46 -18.98
C GLU A 297 -8.80 11.95 -18.75
N VAL A 298 -9.78 11.07 -19.00
CA VAL A 298 -9.56 9.62 -19.01
C VAL A 298 -8.59 9.23 -20.13
N GLU A 299 -8.75 9.76 -21.33
CA GLU A 299 -7.84 9.55 -22.45
C GLU A 299 -6.41 9.97 -22.12
N LYS A 300 -6.23 11.19 -21.58
CA LYS A 300 -4.94 11.69 -21.10
C LYS A 300 -4.37 10.83 -19.97
N ALA A 301 -5.20 10.32 -19.07
CA ALA A 301 -4.75 9.45 -17.98
C ALA A 301 -4.22 8.12 -18.52
N ILE A 302 -4.90 7.54 -19.50
CA ILE A 302 -4.48 6.31 -20.17
C ILE A 302 -3.18 6.53 -20.95
N SER A 303 -3.05 7.62 -21.71
CA SER A 303 -1.85 7.94 -22.50
C SER A 303 -0.61 8.18 -21.65
N LYS A 304 -0.75 8.61 -20.38
CA LYS A 304 0.35 8.77 -19.41
C LYS A 304 0.90 7.43 -18.90
N ILE A 305 0.19 6.32 -19.08
CA ILE A 305 0.66 5.00 -18.62
C ILE A 305 1.67 4.48 -19.63
N LYS A 306 2.91 4.37 -19.20
CA LYS A 306 4.01 3.91 -20.05
C LYS A 306 3.94 2.39 -20.30
N PRO A 307 4.43 1.89 -21.45
CA PRO A 307 4.47 0.45 -21.76
C PRO A 307 5.11 -0.40 -20.67
N ILE A 308 6.15 0.11 -20.01
CA ILE A 308 6.82 -0.58 -18.91
C ILE A 308 5.90 -0.81 -17.70
N ASN A 309 4.89 0.06 -17.46
CA ASN A 309 3.93 -0.13 -16.40
C ASN A 309 3.04 -1.34 -16.68
N TYR A 310 2.50 -1.44 -17.91
CA TYR A 310 1.71 -2.61 -18.32
C TYR A 310 2.51 -3.90 -18.19
N LYS A 311 3.74 -3.92 -18.71
CA LYS A 311 4.64 -5.06 -18.59
C LYS A 311 4.83 -5.48 -17.14
N ASN A 312 5.13 -4.53 -16.25
CA ASN A 312 5.33 -4.81 -14.82
C ASN A 312 4.06 -5.35 -14.14
N TYR A 313 2.87 -4.84 -14.51
CA TYR A 313 1.62 -5.32 -13.93
C TYR A 313 1.33 -6.77 -14.35
N PHE A 314 1.49 -7.10 -15.63
CA PHE A 314 1.31 -8.44 -16.14
C PHE A 314 2.30 -9.43 -15.54
N GLN A 315 3.58 -9.06 -15.45
CA GLN A 315 4.60 -9.87 -14.82
C GLN A 315 4.32 -10.09 -13.33
N TYR A 316 3.95 -9.04 -12.62
CA TYR A 316 3.59 -9.15 -11.20
C TYR A 316 2.40 -10.08 -10.94
N ALA A 317 1.39 -10.04 -11.81
CA ALA A 317 0.18 -10.85 -11.64
C ALA A 317 0.37 -12.31 -12.07
N TYR A 318 1.06 -12.55 -13.19
CA TYR A 318 1.05 -13.83 -13.88
C TYR A 318 2.39 -14.58 -13.89
N GLN A 319 3.51 -13.89 -13.62
CA GLN A 319 4.86 -14.50 -13.60
C GLN A 319 5.54 -14.39 -12.22
N LYS A 320 4.76 -14.34 -11.15
CA LYS A 320 5.26 -14.08 -9.80
C LYS A 320 6.35 -15.05 -9.32
N ASP A 321 6.33 -16.30 -9.78
CA ASP A 321 7.26 -17.34 -9.33
C ASP A 321 8.61 -17.28 -10.07
N THR A 322 8.66 -16.68 -11.27
CA THR A 322 9.86 -16.52 -12.10
C THR A 322 10.47 -15.13 -12.00
N TYR A 323 9.76 -14.19 -11.37
CA TYR A 323 10.24 -12.83 -11.21
C TYR A 323 11.22 -12.78 -10.03
N PRO A 324 12.45 -12.25 -10.21
CA PRO A 324 13.30 -11.94 -9.08
C PRO A 324 12.49 -11.06 -8.14
N LYS A 325 12.46 -11.41 -6.85
CA LYS A 325 11.64 -10.76 -5.81
C LYS A 325 11.50 -9.29 -6.13
N TYR A 326 10.28 -8.87 -6.49
CA TYR A 326 10.00 -7.48 -6.83
C TYR A 326 10.59 -6.61 -5.73
N ASP A 327 11.71 -5.97 -6.03
CA ASP A 327 12.33 -5.03 -5.11
C ASP A 327 11.31 -3.91 -4.95
N ARG A 328 10.59 -3.98 -3.83
CA ARG A 328 9.60 -2.95 -3.49
C ARG A 328 10.33 -1.65 -3.64
N ASN A 329 9.89 -0.84 -4.59
CA ASN A 329 10.46 0.46 -4.85
C ASN A 329 10.79 1.12 -3.50
N LYS A 330 12.04 1.50 -3.29
CA LYS A 330 12.54 2.05 -2.01
C LYS A 330 11.66 3.18 -1.47
N SER A 331 10.88 3.83 -2.33
CA SER A 331 9.88 4.84 -1.98
C SER A 331 8.65 4.28 -1.25
N THR A 332 8.31 3.00 -1.43
CA THR A 332 7.18 2.34 -0.74
C THR A 332 7.61 1.59 0.51
N LEU A 333 8.90 1.37 0.69
CA LEU A 333 9.44 0.97 1.97
C LEU A 333 9.31 2.19 2.88
N ARG A 334 8.43 2.15 3.88
CA ARG A 334 8.56 3.06 5.02
C ARG A 334 10.03 3.00 5.41
N ARG A 335 10.73 4.15 5.32
CA ARG A 335 12.09 4.27 5.85
C ARG A 335 12.04 3.67 7.24
N LYS A 336 12.65 2.51 7.45
CA LYS A 336 12.91 2.03 8.80
C LYS A 336 13.62 3.19 9.44
N SER A 337 13.02 3.79 10.47
CA SER A 337 13.69 4.84 11.22
C SER A 337 15.09 4.29 11.51
N LYS A 338 16.14 5.07 11.25
CA LYS A 338 17.53 4.68 11.52
C LYS A 338 17.78 4.21 12.97
N ASN A 339 16.78 4.33 13.82
CA ASN A 339 16.76 3.96 15.23
C ASN A 339 16.26 2.53 15.51
N TYR A 340 15.98 1.73 14.48
CA TYR A 340 15.54 0.32 14.60
C TYR A 340 16.57 -0.61 13.93
N LYS A 341 17.82 -0.50 14.36
CA LYS A 341 18.79 -1.60 14.28
C LYS A 341 18.94 -2.22 15.65
#